data_87580221a080e50a945670bc295165f0
#
_entry.id   87580221a080e50a945670bc295165f0
#
_cell.length_a   1.000
_cell.length_b   1.000
_cell.length_c   1.000
_cell.angle_alpha   90.00
_cell.angle_beta   90.00
_cell.angle_gamma   90.00
#
_symmetry.space_group_name_H-M   'P 1'
#
loop_
_entity.id
_entity.type
_entity.pdbx_description
1 polymer ?
#
loop_
_entity_poly.entity_id
_entity_poly.type
_entity_poly.pdbx_seq_one_letter_code
_entity_poly.pdbx_strand_id
1 'polypeptide(L)' 'MTQHSDQVVNDIVGRYFLVLGAAAADLWSELPQELQHQLFEHAVVLGHQGEQDESLREQLAKFLHDHHERTLAR' A
#
# COMPACT_ATOMS: atom_id res chain seq x y z
N MET A 1 12.61 -28.68 0.36
CA MET A 1 13.57 -28.26 1.15
C MET A 1 13.70 -26.76 1.21
N THR A 2 13.88 -26.15 0.09
CA THR A 2 13.98 -24.71 0.02
C THR A 2 12.66 -24.02 0.29
N GLN A 3 11.54 -24.75 0.18
CA GLN A 3 10.23 -24.12 0.36
C GLN A 3 10.07 -23.54 1.74
N HIS A 4 10.64 -24.20 2.74
CA HIS A 4 10.55 -23.71 4.11
C HIS A 4 11.27 -22.38 4.26
N SER A 5 12.48 -22.30 3.71
CA SER A 5 13.27 -21.09 3.77
C SER A 5 12.61 -19.97 2.97
N ASP A 6 12.03 -20.33 1.82
CA ASP A 6 11.39 -19.34 0.98
C ASP A 6 10.20 -18.70 1.69
N GLN A 7 9.43 -19.50 2.45
CA GLN A 7 8.30 -18.96 3.17
C GLN A 7 8.73 -18.00 4.26
N VAL A 8 9.80 -18.35 4.97
CA VAL A 8 10.31 -17.46 6.03
C VAL A 8 10.77 -16.14 5.43
N VAL A 9 11.50 -16.20 4.32
CA VAL A 9 11.96 -14.99 3.65
C VAL A 9 10.78 -14.17 3.16
N ASN A 10 9.76 -14.82 2.60
CA ASN A 10 8.59 -14.11 2.12
C ASN A 10 7.84 -13.44 3.25
N ASP A 11 7.76 -14.09 4.42
CA ASP A 11 7.08 -13.49 5.56
C ASP A 11 7.83 -12.25 6.04
N ILE A 12 9.16 -12.30 6.06
CA ILE A 12 9.97 -11.16 6.47
C ILE A 12 9.82 -10.01 5.48
N VAL A 13 9.92 -10.33 4.19
CA VAL A 13 9.78 -9.32 3.14
C VAL A 13 8.38 -8.72 3.17
N GLY A 14 7.37 -9.55 3.40
CA GLY A 14 6.01 -9.07 3.51
C GLY A 14 5.86 -8.08 4.65
N ARG A 15 6.52 -8.34 5.78
CA ARG A 15 6.48 -7.42 6.90
C ARG A 15 7.13 -6.09 6.54
N TYR A 16 8.24 -6.13 5.81
CA TYR A 16 8.89 -4.91 5.38
C TYR A 16 7.98 -4.09 4.47
N PHE A 17 7.27 -4.75 3.56
CA PHE A 17 6.32 -4.05 2.72
C PHE A 17 5.20 -3.42 3.54
N LEU A 18 4.74 -4.10 4.58
CA LEU A 18 3.69 -3.58 5.42
C LEU A 18 4.13 -2.31 6.14
N VAL A 19 5.33 -2.34 6.75
CA VAL A 19 5.78 -1.14 7.47
C VAL A 19 6.11 0.00 6.51
N LEU A 20 6.64 -0.32 5.34
CA LEU A 20 6.90 0.70 4.34
C LEU A 20 5.58 1.31 3.84
N GLY A 21 4.58 0.46 3.61
CA GLY A 21 3.27 0.94 3.21
C GLY A 21 2.63 1.81 4.27
N ALA A 22 2.76 1.42 5.54
CA ALA A 22 2.24 2.22 6.64
C ALA A 22 2.92 3.58 6.70
N ALA A 23 4.25 3.60 6.48
CA ALA A 23 4.99 4.86 6.49
C ALA A 23 4.55 5.74 5.33
N ALA A 24 4.35 5.15 4.16
CA ALA A 24 3.88 5.92 3.01
C ALA A 24 2.51 6.52 3.28
N ALA A 25 1.63 5.75 3.91
CA ALA A 25 0.30 6.25 4.25
C ALA A 25 0.37 7.37 5.27
N ASP A 26 1.28 7.25 6.24
CA ASP A 26 1.44 8.30 7.25
C ASP A 26 1.95 9.59 6.66
N LEU A 27 2.78 9.51 5.63
CA LEU A 27 3.33 10.70 4.98
C LEU A 27 2.54 11.12 3.75
N TRP A 28 1.41 10.48 3.51
CA TRP A 28 0.65 10.67 2.28
C TRP A 28 0.36 12.14 1.99
N SER A 29 -0.08 12.88 3.00
CA SER A 29 -0.44 14.28 2.80
C SER A 29 0.75 15.16 2.48
N GLU A 30 1.97 14.69 2.76
CA GLU A 30 3.18 15.44 2.49
C GLU A 30 3.78 15.11 1.13
N LEU A 31 3.28 14.07 0.48
CA LEU A 31 3.78 13.69 -0.83
C LEU A 31 3.23 14.62 -1.91
N PRO A 32 4.05 14.97 -2.91
CA PRO A 32 3.53 15.71 -4.05
C PRO A 32 2.37 14.97 -4.70
N GLN A 33 1.42 15.70 -5.22
CA GLN A 33 0.22 15.12 -5.78
C GLN A 33 0.54 14.12 -6.90
N GLU A 34 1.56 14.42 -7.69
CA GLU A 34 1.98 13.53 -8.76
C GLU A 34 2.46 12.19 -8.22
N LEU A 35 3.21 12.21 -7.12
CA LEU A 35 3.66 10.98 -6.49
C LEU A 35 2.51 10.22 -5.86
N GLN A 36 1.57 10.93 -5.25
CA GLN A 36 0.38 10.28 -4.70
C GLN A 36 -0.35 9.51 -5.78
N HIS A 37 -0.51 10.13 -6.94
CA HIS A 37 -1.20 9.48 -8.05
C HIS A 37 -0.44 8.25 -8.53
N GLN A 38 0.87 8.38 -8.69
CA GLN A 38 1.68 7.26 -9.16
C GLN A 38 1.66 6.09 -8.17
N LEU A 39 1.78 6.40 -6.88
CA LEU A 39 1.74 5.36 -5.86
C LEU A 39 0.39 4.65 -5.83
N PHE A 40 -0.69 5.43 -5.95
CA PHE A 40 -2.02 4.86 -5.94
C PHE A 40 -2.21 3.91 -7.12
N GLU A 41 -1.89 4.36 -8.32
CA GLU A 41 -2.08 3.53 -9.50
C GLU A 41 -1.20 2.29 -9.45
N HIS A 42 0.03 2.44 -8.98
CA HIS A 42 0.93 1.31 -8.87
C HIS A 42 0.40 0.29 -7.86
N ALA A 43 -0.12 0.78 -6.74
CA ALA A 43 -0.67 -0.10 -5.70
C ALA A 43 -1.87 -0.87 -6.22
N VAL A 44 -2.72 -0.21 -7.01
CA VAL A 44 -3.88 -0.87 -7.58
C VAL A 44 -3.45 -2.00 -8.51
N VAL A 45 -2.45 -1.72 -9.35
CA VAL A 45 -1.93 -2.74 -10.28
C VAL A 45 -1.37 -3.93 -9.52
N LEU A 46 -0.57 -3.65 -8.49
CA LEU A 46 0.01 -4.73 -7.69
C LEU A 46 -1.07 -5.56 -7.00
N GLY A 47 -2.09 -4.89 -6.49
CA GLY A 47 -3.16 -5.60 -5.80
C GLY A 47 -4.00 -6.46 -6.73
N HIS A 48 -4.06 -6.11 -8.01
CA HIS A 48 -4.85 -6.86 -8.97
C HIS A 48 -4.13 -8.08 -9.54
N GLN A 49 -2.85 -8.24 -9.24
CA GLN A 49 -2.09 -9.34 -9.82
C GLN A 49 -2.58 -10.70 -9.33
N GLY A 50 -3.11 -10.76 -8.13
CA GLY A 50 -3.64 -12.00 -7.60
C GLY A 50 -5.14 -12.14 -7.77
N GLU A 51 -5.86 -11.04 -7.87
CA GLU A 51 -7.30 -11.04 -7.97
C GLU A 51 -7.75 -9.86 -8.80
N GLN A 52 -8.79 -10.08 -9.58
CA GLN A 52 -9.37 -8.98 -10.34
C GLN A 52 -10.59 -8.45 -9.60
N ASP A 53 -10.34 -7.64 -8.63
CA ASP A 53 -11.38 -7.04 -7.82
C ASP A 53 -11.35 -5.54 -8.01
N GLU A 54 -12.31 -5.02 -8.74
CA GLU A 54 -12.37 -3.60 -9.02
C GLU A 54 -12.66 -2.79 -7.77
N SER A 55 -13.22 -3.42 -6.74
CA SER A 55 -13.51 -2.72 -5.51
C SER A 55 -12.24 -2.32 -4.76
N LEU A 56 -11.10 -2.94 -5.09
CA LEU A 56 -9.85 -2.58 -4.46
C LEU A 56 -9.52 -1.11 -4.71
N ARG A 57 -9.74 -0.63 -5.93
CA ARG A 57 -9.46 0.77 -6.24
C ARG A 57 -10.30 1.70 -5.38
N GLU A 58 -11.57 1.40 -5.24
CA GLU A 58 -12.45 2.23 -4.43
C GLU A 58 -12.08 2.16 -2.96
N GLN A 59 -11.80 0.97 -2.46
CA GLN A 59 -11.45 0.79 -1.06
C GLN A 59 -10.14 1.50 -0.73
N LEU A 60 -9.16 1.37 -1.61
CA LEU A 60 -7.88 2.01 -1.39
C LEU A 60 -8.01 3.52 -1.44
N ALA A 61 -8.80 4.03 -2.37
CA ALA A 61 -9.03 5.46 -2.47
C ALA A 61 -9.68 6.00 -1.20
N LYS A 62 -10.65 5.28 -0.68
CA LYS A 62 -11.33 5.69 0.55
C LYS A 62 -10.38 5.65 1.74
N PHE A 63 -9.58 4.58 1.83
CA PHE A 63 -8.60 4.44 2.90
C PHE A 63 -7.63 5.63 2.91
N LEU A 64 -7.10 5.97 1.74
CA LEU A 64 -6.13 7.06 1.64
C LEU A 64 -6.77 8.41 1.93
N HIS A 65 -8.00 8.60 1.50
CA HIS A 65 -8.72 9.84 1.77
C HIS A 65 -8.92 10.02 3.28
N ASP A 66 -9.38 8.97 3.94
CA ASP A 66 -9.61 9.04 5.39
C ASP A 66 -8.31 9.24 6.14
N HIS A 67 -7.25 8.57 5.70
CA HIS A 67 -5.95 8.67 6.36
C HIS A 67 -5.34 10.05 6.15
N HIS A 68 -5.52 10.59 4.94
CA HIS A 68 -5.03 11.93 4.62
C HIS A 68 -5.64 12.97 5.55
N GLU A 69 -6.95 12.88 5.78
CA GLU A 69 -7.63 13.81 6.68
C GLU A 69 -7.11 13.70 8.10
N ARG A 70 -6.86 12.47 8.57
CA ARG A 70 -6.33 12.28 9.91
C ARG A 70 -4.95 12.90 10.06
N THR A 71 -4.10 12.74 9.06
CA THR A 71 -2.75 13.29 9.16
C THR A 71 -2.75 14.80 9.08
N LEU A 72 -3.69 15.37 8.34
CA LEU A 72 -3.82 16.82 8.26
C LEU A 72 -4.32 17.40 9.57
N ALA A 73 -5.12 16.63 10.30
CA ALA A 73 -5.72 17.11 11.54
C ALA A 73 -4.76 17.11 12.73
N ARG A 74 -3.60 16.50 12.59
CA ARG A 74 -2.63 16.45 13.70
C ARG A 74 -2.11 17.81 14.09
#